data_65e050cb527d58be0fa16bd17da6f1d0
#
_entry.id   65e050cb527d58be0fa16bd17da6f1d0
#
_cell.length_a   1.000
_cell.length_b   1.000
_cell.length_c   1.000
_cell.angle_alpha   90.00
_cell.angle_beta   90.00
_cell.angle_gamma   90.00
#
_symmetry.space_group_name_H-M   'P 1'
#
loop_
_entity.id
_entity.type
_entity.pdbx_description
1 polymer ?
#
loop_
_entity_poly.entity_id
_entity_poly.type
_entity_poly.pdbx_seq_one_letter_code
_entity_poly.pdbx_strand_id
1 'polypeptide(L)'
;DGDRSIVWSRRLFTQGGDPIDLLRCVLGRGEQRWSVPCDGQADADSQAALQTAGLLSDVGVPLLIERGRAVAVQGRSALVAALLRSIIVQLAISVGPADWQLVIVTVNTDRWKWAEWLPQVRDAVNRPMIANACDAVALQVLLGSVAVDALRPTLLIVDDPSLLAVRTGPLRRFLDTAHPAVLVAVEPEQSTPAVCDRTIILAPSGRLSIDDAAAPTAARDVLMAGVTEATAHAVARQLAGLSDPERAGDHAGRLPTAVSLADVDPLLVGAPPDRAARRLVERWRAAGSDPAPSTPLGHSVDGLVEVDLVRDGPHALIAGTTGSGKSELLRSLVIGLAAQLSPDHVTFVLVDYKGGSTFDACADLPHTVGLVTDLDDGLAERALISLDAELHRRERLLRSVGASDLSDYRLRAEAPTLPRLVVVIDEFAALAKELPDFLSALVGIAQRGRSLGVHLILATQRPAGVVTDEIRANTNLRLALRLNDIADAHDVVNDAGPTRFSRTVPGRSALRLGPDELIVFQAARCTGPVVAGEHGLVVRHPTATSTGTGTADESTGESELELAVATIREAARLARIEP
;
A
#
# COMPACT_ATOMS: atom_id res chain seq x y z
N ASP A 1 -2.57 -22.64 9.46
CA ASP A 1 -1.55 -21.97 8.63
C ASP A 1 -1.34 -22.78 7.35
N GLY A 2 -2.37 -22.78 6.47
CA GLY A 2 -2.23 -23.28 5.11
C GLY A 2 -1.33 -22.34 4.33
N ASP A 3 -0.43 -22.91 3.56
CA ASP A 3 0.54 -22.18 2.76
C ASP A 3 -0.18 -21.19 1.82
N ARG A 4 -0.21 -19.91 2.20
CA ARG A 4 -0.84 -18.81 1.44
C ARG A 4 -0.17 -18.58 0.08
N SER A 5 0.98 -19.21 -0.17
CA SER A 5 1.73 -19.13 -1.43
C SER A 5 1.06 -19.83 -2.60
N ILE A 6 0.03 -20.69 -2.35
CA ILE A 6 -0.68 -21.45 -3.39
C ILE A 6 -1.88 -20.68 -3.95
N VAL A 7 -2.44 -19.72 -3.18
CA VAL A 7 -3.56 -18.90 -3.64
C VAL A 7 -3.03 -17.86 -4.63
N TRP A 8 -3.73 -17.72 -5.77
CA TRP A 8 -3.34 -16.83 -6.87
C TRP A 8 -1.98 -17.13 -7.50
N SER A 9 -1.62 -18.43 -7.54
CA SER A 9 -0.38 -18.90 -8.19
C SER A 9 -0.40 -18.80 -9.72
N ARG A 10 -1.59 -18.61 -10.32
CA ARG A 10 -1.75 -18.50 -11.78
C ARG A 10 -1.70 -17.03 -12.19
N ARG A 11 -0.86 -16.76 -13.18
CA ARG A 11 -0.80 -15.48 -13.89
C ARG A 11 -1.51 -15.60 -15.23
N LEU A 12 -2.24 -14.58 -15.64
CA LEU A 12 -2.82 -14.51 -16.99
C LEU A 12 -1.79 -14.19 -18.05
N PHE A 13 -0.59 -13.71 -17.63
CA PHE A 13 0.49 -13.36 -18.57
C PHE A 13 1.62 -14.37 -18.49
N THR A 14 2.00 -14.95 -19.63
CA THR A 14 3.26 -15.71 -19.76
C THR A 14 4.40 -14.75 -20.08
N GLN A 15 5.62 -15.06 -19.59
CA GLN A 15 6.84 -14.39 -20.04
C GLN A 15 7.02 -14.61 -21.55
N GLY A 16 6.56 -13.66 -22.37
CA GLY A 16 6.61 -13.78 -23.83
C GLY A 16 5.76 -12.77 -24.59
N GLY A 17 4.96 -11.97 -23.90
CA GLY A 17 4.35 -10.77 -24.49
C GLY A 17 2.97 -10.94 -25.14
N ASP A 18 2.44 -12.15 -25.33
CA ASP A 18 1.05 -12.32 -25.74
C ASP A 18 0.15 -12.49 -24.50
N PRO A 19 -0.81 -11.58 -24.27
CA PRO A 19 -1.77 -11.74 -23.21
C PRO A 19 -2.61 -12.99 -23.48
N ILE A 20 -2.57 -13.96 -22.57
CA ILE A 20 -3.54 -15.05 -22.60
C ILE A 20 -4.86 -14.47 -22.08
N ASP A 21 -5.70 -13.97 -22.98
CA ASP A 21 -7.02 -13.41 -22.70
C ASP A 21 -8.04 -14.45 -22.19
N LEU A 22 -7.58 -15.55 -21.63
CA LEU A 22 -8.37 -16.74 -21.35
C LEU A 22 -8.47 -17.02 -19.86
N LEU A 23 -9.61 -16.67 -19.25
CA LEU A 23 -9.99 -17.21 -17.96
C LEU A 23 -10.41 -18.67 -18.16
N ARG A 24 -9.71 -19.60 -17.53
CA ARG A 24 -9.95 -21.03 -17.64
C ARG A 24 -10.52 -21.62 -16.36
N CYS A 25 -11.69 -22.27 -16.46
CA CYS A 25 -12.30 -23.01 -15.37
C CYS A 25 -12.76 -24.41 -15.85
N VAL A 26 -13.17 -25.27 -14.92
CA VAL A 26 -13.68 -26.60 -15.19
C VAL A 26 -15.19 -26.62 -14.97
N LEU A 27 -15.96 -26.98 -15.99
CA LEU A 27 -17.43 -27.05 -15.91
C LEU A 27 -17.92 -28.30 -15.15
N GLY A 28 -17.14 -29.38 -15.21
CA GLY A 28 -17.50 -30.67 -14.63
C GLY A 28 -16.62 -31.80 -15.14
N ARG A 29 -17.06 -33.04 -14.94
CA ARG A 29 -16.35 -34.21 -15.41
C ARG A 29 -17.17 -34.94 -16.49
N GLY A 30 -16.48 -35.32 -17.57
CA GLY A 30 -17.15 -35.96 -18.69
C GLY A 30 -16.13 -36.48 -19.70
N GLU A 31 -16.64 -36.76 -20.91
CA GLU A 31 -15.79 -37.20 -22.01
C GLU A 31 -15.24 -36.00 -22.77
N GLN A 32 -13.95 -36.03 -23.04
CA GLN A 32 -13.27 -35.01 -23.85
C GLN A 32 -12.45 -35.66 -24.96
N ARG A 33 -12.62 -35.18 -26.19
CA ARG A 33 -11.73 -35.57 -27.28
C ARG A 33 -10.37 -34.95 -27.09
N TRP A 34 -9.35 -35.78 -27.16
CA TRP A 34 -7.96 -35.38 -27.12
C TRP A 34 -7.30 -35.72 -28.45
N SER A 35 -6.69 -34.75 -29.12
CA SER A 35 -5.88 -34.99 -30.31
C SER A 35 -4.46 -35.25 -29.89
N VAL A 36 -3.96 -36.44 -30.17
CA VAL A 36 -2.53 -36.74 -30.00
C VAL A 36 -1.74 -35.97 -31.06
N PRO A 37 -0.76 -35.12 -30.68
CA PRO A 37 0.11 -34.51 -31.64
C PRO A 37 0.93 -35.61 -32.31
N CYS A 38 0.81 -35.75 -33.63
CA CYS A 38 1.57 -36.72 -34.41
C CYS A 38 2.46 -35.98 -35.39
N ASP A 39 3.76 -36.27 -35.36
CA ASP A 39 4.69 -35.83 -36.38
C ASP A 39 4.61 -36.79 -37.58
N GLY A 40 4.00 -36.35 -38.67
CA GLY A 40 3.91 -37.08 -39.93
C GLY A 40 2.49 -37.42 -40.42
N GLN A 41 2.35 -37.93 -41.64
CA GLN A 41 1.08 -38.43 -42.17
C GLN A 41 0.83 -39.85 -41.63
N ALA A 42 -0.15 -40.00 -40.76
CA ALA A 42 -0.61 -41.31 -40.31
C ALA A 42 -1.44 -41.99 -41.41
N ASP A 43 -1.28 -43.31 -41.58
CA ASP A 43 -2.15 -44.11 -42.44
C ASP A 43 -3.59 -44.21 -41.88
N ALA A 44 -4.53 -44.71 -42.67
CA ALA A 44 -5.95 -44.75 -42.34
C ALA A 44 -6.24 -45.58 -41.07
N ASP A 45 -5.49 -46.67 -40.83
CA ASP A 45 -5.65 -47.55 -39.67
C ASP A 45 -5.09 -46.87 -38.41
N SER A 46 -3.97 -46.18 -38.51
CA SER A 46 -3.40 -45.40 -37.45
C SER A 46 -4.29 -44.21 -37.10
N GLN A 47 -4.89 -43.55 -38.10
CA GLN A 47 -5.87 -42.48 -37.86
C GLN A 47 -7.12 -42.98 -37.14
N ALA A 48 -7.66 -44.15 -37.50
CA ALA A 48 -8.80 -44.77 -36.84
C ALA A 48 -8.47 -45.17 -35.42
N ALA A 49 -7.28 -45.70 -35.16
CA ALA A 49 -6.80 -46.06 -33.82
C ALA A 49 -6.60 -44.80 -32.97
N LEU A 50 -6.04 -43.72 -33.50
CA LEU A 50 -5.88 -42.43 -32.85
C LEU A 50 -7.23 -41.78 -32.51
N GLN A 51 -8.22 -41.90 -33.43
CA GLN A 51 -9.59 -41.40 -33.15
C GLN A 51 -10.26 -42.13 -31.99
N THR A 52 -10.01 -43.46 -31.88
CA THR A 52 -10.56 -44.28 -30.79
C THR A 52 -9.83 -44.06 -29.48
N ALA A 53 -8.49 -43.92 -29.53
CA ALA A 53 -7.66 -43.62 -28.35
C ALA A 53 -7.81 -42.16 -27.88
N GLY A 54 -8.27 -41.26 -28.77
CA GLY A 54 -8.44 -39.85 -28.48
C GLY A 54 -9.66 -39.45 -27.67
N LEU A 55 -10.42 -40.42 -27.08
CA LEU A 55 -11.52 -40.11 -26.19
C LEU A 55 -11.09 -40.38 -24.73
N LEU A 56 -10.92 -39.29 -23.97
CA LEU A 56 -10.66 -39.37 -22.54
C LEU A 56 -11.97 -39.33 -21.78
N SER A 57 -12.24 -40.35 -20.98
CA SER A 57 -13.42 -40.44 -20.14
C SER A 57 -13.12 -39.96 -18.72
N ASP A 58 -14.13 -39.41 -18.05
CA ASP A 58 -14.08 -38.92 -16.66
C ASP A 58 -12.98 -37.88 -16.40
N VAL A 59 -12.73 -37.02 -17.36
CA VAL A 59 -11.76 -35.88 -17.25
C VAL A 59 -12.48 -34.55 -17.00
N GLY A 60 -11.74 -33.57 -16.45
CA GLY A 60 -12.26 -32.23 -16.28
C GLY A 60 -12.49 -31.54 -17.63
N VAL A 61 -13.74 -31.16 -17.92
CA VAL A 61 -14.10 -30.43 -19.14
C VAL A 61 -13.89 -28.94 -18.96
N PRO A 62 -12.90 -28.33 -19.65
CA PRO A 62 -12.59 -26.92 -19.48
C PRO A 62 -13.60 -26.03 -20.18
N LEU A 63 -13.85 -24.84 -19.58
CA LEU A 63 -14.44 -23.68 -20.24
C LEU A 63 -13.34 -22.62 -20.37
N LEU A 64 -13.16 -22.15 -21.58
CA LEU A 64 -12.37 -20.97 -21.88
C LEU A 64 -13.30 -19.77 -22.00
N ILE A 65 -13.10 -18.78 -21.15
CA ILE A 65 -13.89 -17.57 -21.10
C ILE A 65 -13.02 -16.47 -21.75
N GLU A 66 -13.40 -16.08 -22.96
CA GLU A 66 -12.64 -15.19 -23.84
C GLU A 66 -13.17 -13.77 -23.76
N ARG A 67 -12.29 -12.80 -23.83
CA ARG A 67 -12.65 -11.38 -23.91
C ARG A 67 -13.50 -11.10 -25.16
N GLY A 68 -14.56 -10.32 -25.01
CA GLY A 68 -15.48 -9.97 -26.10
C GLY A 68 -16.43 -11.10 -26.50
N ARG A 69 -16.38 -12.25 -25.84
CA ARG A 69 -17.28 -13.38 -26.07
C ARG A 69 -18.37 -13.45 -25.02
N ALA A 70 -19.55 -13.89 -25.44
CA ALA A 70 -20.70 -14.09 -24.56
C ALA A 70 -21.16 -15.55 -24.57
N VAL A 71 -21.26 -16.15 -23.39
CA VAL A 71 -21.69 -17.52 -23.19
C VAL A 71 -23.01 -17.52 -22.43
N ALA A 72 -24.04 -18.14 -22.98
CA ALA A 72 -25.28 -18.38 -22.26
C ALA A 72 -25.18 -19.65 -21.40
N VAL A 73 -25.73 -19.60 -20.20
CA VAL A 73 -25.90 -20.75 -19.31
C VAL A 73 -27.39 -20.96 -19.12
N GLN A 74 -27.96 -21.93 -19.85
CA GLN A 74 -29.39 -22.18 -19.89
C GLN A 74 -29.78 -23.39 -19.02
N GLY A 75 -30.77 -23.23 -18.17
CA GLY A 75 -31.28 -24.29 -17.30
C GLY A 75 -32.09 -23.74 -16.14
N ARG A 76 -32.49 -24.65 -15.24
CA ARG A 76 -33.19 -24.26 -14.00
C ARG A 76 -32.34 -23.31 -13.18
N SER A 77 -32.94 -22.23 -12.69
CA SER A 77 -32.25 -21.13 -11.97
C SER A 77 -31.29 -21.61 -10.87
N ALA A 78 -31.68 -22.65 -10.09
CA ALA A 78 -30.84 -23.22 -9.04
C ALA A 78 -29.54 -23.86 -9.58
N LEU A 79 -29.62 -24.58 -10.71
CA LEU A 79 -28.47 -25.24 -11.34
C LEU A 79 -27.57 -24.23 -12.02
N VAL A 80 -28.16 -23.25 -12.72
CA VAL A 80 -27.43 -22.13 -13.33
C VAL A 80 -26.64 -21.38 -12.27
N ALA A 81 -27.29 -21.03 -11.15
CA ALA A 81 -26.60 -20.35 -10.05
C ALA A 81 -25.46 -21.18 -9.44
N ALA A 82 -25.66 -22.50 -9.29
CA ALA A 82 -24.63 -23.39 -8.74
C ALA A 82 -23.41 -23.46 -9.68
N LEU A 83 -23.63 -23.49 -10.99
CA LEU A 83 -22.55 -23.49 -11.98
C LEU A 83 -21.82 -22.13 -12.03
N LEU A 84 -22.55 -21.00 -12.06
CA LEU A 84 -21.96 -19.67 -12.05
C LEU A 84 -21.12 -19.45 -10.78
N ARG A 85 -21.61 -19.88 -9.59
CA ARG A 85 -20.82 -19.86 -8.36
C ARG A 85 -19.54 -20.69 -8.47
N SER A 86 -19.63 -21.88 -9.08
CA SER A 86 -18.46 -22.73 -9.30
C SER A 86 -17.41 -22.04 -10.17
N ILE A 87 -17.83 -21.46 -11.29
CA ILE A 87 -16.94 -20.73 -12.20
C ILE A 87 -16.26 -19.58 -11.47
N ILE A 88 -17.03 -18.74 -10.80
CA ILE A 88 -16.51 -17.56 -10.10
C ILE A 88 -15.52 -17.96 -9.00
N VAL A 89 -15.88 -18.97 -8.18
CA VAL A 89 -15.03 -19.45 -7.07
C VAL A 89 -13.72 -20.04 -7.60
N GLN A 90 -13.76 -20.86 -8.66
CA GLN A 90 -12.55 -21.40 -9.28
C GLN A 90 -11.61 -20.29 -9.76
N LEU A 91 -12.15 -19.29 -10.46
CA LEU A 91 -11.38 -18.16 -10.94
C LEU A 91 -10.83 -17.33 -9.80
N ALA A 92 -11.64 -17.04 -8.79
CA ALA A 92 -11.25 -16.21 -7.65
C ALA A 92 -10.16 -16.86 -6.78
N ILE A 93 -10.10 -18.19 -6.70
CA ILE A 93 -9.03 -18.91 -6.00
C ILE A 93 -7.76 -18.98 -6.85
N SER A 94 -7.91 -19.18 -8.17
CA SER A 94 -6.78 -19.47 -9.06
C SER A 94 -6.05 -18.21 -9.52
N VAL A 95 -6.78 -17.09 -9.71
CA VAL A 95 -6.27 -15.85 -10.31
C VAL A 95 -6.57 -14.66 -9.42
N GLY A 96 -5.54 -13.86 -9.16
CA GLY A 96 -5.64 -12.71 -8.25
C GLY A 96 -6.48 -11.55 -8.78
N PRO A 97 -6.92 -10.64 -7.90
CA PRO A 97 -7.69 -9.47 -8.31
C PRO A 97 -6.86 -8.43 -9.09
N ALA A 98 -5.53 -8.56 -9.18
CA ALA A 98 -4.70 -7.78 -10.08
C ALA A 98 -4.93 -8.15 -11.55
N ASP A 99 -5.18 -9.44 -11.82
CA ASP A 99 -5.23 -9.98 -13.17
C ASP A 99 -6.64 -9.98 -13.80
N TRP A 100 -7.72 -9.87 -13.01
CA TRP A 100 -9.08 -9.80 -13.54
C TRP A 100 -10.04 -9.14 -12.56
N GLN A 101 -11.21 -8.75 -13.07
CA GLN A 101 -12.28 -8.16 -12.26
C GLN A 101 -13.64 -8.77 -12.61
N LEU A 102 -14.54 -8.78 -11.62
CA LEU A 102 -15.90 -9.33 -11.74
C LEU A 102 -16.93 -8.21 -11.58
N VAL A 103 -17.81 -8.09 -12.56
CA VAL A 103 -18.95 -7.17 -12.54
C VAL A 103 -20.24 -7.99 -12.62
N ILE A 104 -21.23 -7.68 -11.78
CA ILE A 104 -22.50 -8.40 -11.74
C ILE A 104 -23.63 -7.42 -11.95
N VAL A 105 -24.45 -7.69 -12.96
CA VAL A 105 -25.70 -6.96 -13.25
C VAL A 105 -26.86 -7.91 -13.05
N THR A 106 -27.73 -7.61 -12.10
CA THR A 106 -28.77 -8.51 -11.62
C THR A 106 -30.09 -7.81 -11.38
N VAL A 107 -31.19 -8.50 -11.49
CA VAL A 107 -32.51 -8.04 -11.01
C VAL A 107 -32.76 -8.39 -9.55
N ASN A 108 -31.91 -9.26 -8.96
CA ASN A 108 -32.02 -9.69 -7.57
C ASN A 108 -30.64 -9.68 -6.89
N THR A 109 -30.29 -8.61 -6.21
CA THR A 109 -28.99 -8.42 -5.53
C THR A 109 -28.78 -9.39 -4.38
N ASP A 110 -29.83 -9.86 -3.70
CA ASP A 110 -29.70 -10.80 -2.58
C ASP A 110 -29.03 -12.10 -2.99
N ARG A 111 -29.27 -12.54 -4.21
CA ARG A 111 -28.67 -13.75 -4.79
C ARG A 111 -27.13 -13.66 -4.89
N TRP A 112 -26.59 -12.45 -4.90
CA TRP A 112 -25.18 -12.19 -5.13
C TRP A 112 -24.46 -11.60 -3.91
N LYS A 113 -25.11 -11.45 -2.77
CA LYS A 113 -24.51 -10.94 -1.52
C LYS A 113 -23.24 -11.67 -1.09
N TRP A 114 -23.17 -12.98 -1.37
CA TRP A 114 -21.98 -13.75 -1.08
C TRP A 114 -20.76 -13.27 -1.86
N ALA A 115 -20.94 -12.78 -3.09
CA ALA A 115 -19.86 -12.29 -3.97
C ALA A 115 -19.28 -10.94 -3.52
N GLU A 116 -20.01 -10.13 -2.74
CA GLU A 116 -19.52 -8.87 -2.20
C GLU A 116 -18.23 -9.00 -1.37
N TRP A 117 -17.94 -10.20 -0.89
CA TRP A 117 -16.72 -10.50 -0.14
C TRP A 117 -15.51 -10.78 -1.02
N LEU A 118 -15.70 -11.04 -2.31
CA LEU A 118 -14.61 -11.34 -3.23
C LEU A 118 -13.78 -10.08 -3.54
N PRO A 119 -12.45 -10.14 -3.46
CA PRO A 119 -11.57 -9.02 -3.86
C PRO A 119 -11.74 -8.61 -5.32
N GLN A 120 -12.06 -9.57 -6.20
CA GLN A 120 -12.27 -9.35 -7.64
C GLN A 120 -13.52 -8.52 -7.98
N VAL A 121 -14.51 -8.48 -7.08
CA VAL A 121 -15.77 -7.72 -7.24
C VAL A 121 -15.63 -6.26 -6.79
N ARG A 122 -14.47 -5.82 -6.32
CA ARG A 122 -14.32 -4.50 -5.73
C ARG A 122 -13.64 -3.53 -6.68
N ASP A 123 -14.16 -2.28 -6.72
CA ASP A 123 -13.52 -1.18 -7.44
C ASP A 123 -12.29 -0.62 -6.70
N ALA A 124 -11.66 0.41 -7.25
CA ALA A 124 -10.48 1.05 -6.68
C ALA A 124 -10.73 1.74 -5.31
N VAL A 125 -11.99 2.01 -4.96
CA VAL A 125 -12.39 2.61 -3.67
C VAL A 125 -13.12 1.59 -2.79
N ASN A 126 -12.89 0.30 -3.04
CA ASN A 126 -13.39 -0.85 -2.28
C ASN A 126 -14.92 -1.01 -2.26
N ARG A 127 -15.65 -0.48 -3.26
CA ARG A 127 -17.10 -0.68 -3.39
C ARG A 127 -17.40 -1.93 -4.22
N PRO A 128 -18.44 -2.72 -3.86
CA PRO A 128 -18.84 -3.87 -4.67
C PRO A 128 -19.32 -3.46 -6.07
N MET A 129 -18.82 -4.11 -7.10
CA MET A 129 -19.23 -3.94 -8.49
C MET A 129 -20.44 -4.82 -8.82
N ILE A 130 -21.51 -4.66 -8.03
CA ILE A 130 -22.80 -5.35 -8.19
C ILE A 130 -23.89 -4.29 -8.28
N ALA A 131 -24.67 -4.29 -9.36
CA ALA A 131 -25.77 -3.36 -9.54
C ALA A 131 -27.10 -4.06 -9.78
N ASN A 132 -28.15 -3.52 -9.16
CA ASN A 132 -29.52 -3.84 -9.54
C ASN A 132 -29.86 -3.18 -10.87
N ALA A 133 -30.21 -3.97 -11.86
CA ALA A 133 -30.52 -3.49 -13.19
C ALA A 133 -31.81 -2.64 -13.25
N CYS A 134 -32.70 -2.77 -12.25
CA CYS A 134 -33.88 -1.91 -12.13
C CYS A 134 -33.55 -0.49 -11.67
N ASP A 135 -32.36 -0.26 -11.12
CA ASP A 135 -31.84 1.06 -10.78
C ASP A 135 -30.91 1.55 -11.90
N ALA A 136 -31.49 2.33 -12.84
CA ALA A 136 -30.77 2.83 -13.98
C ALA A 136 -29.59 3.76 -13.61
N VAL A 137 -29.69 4.48 -12.49
CA VAL A 137 -28.63 5.38 -12.00
C VAL A 137 -27.48 4.55 -11.44
N ALA A 138 -27.77 3.59 -10.58
CA ALA A 138 -26.75 2.69 -10.00
C ALA A 138 -26.04 1.90 -11.11
N LEU A 139 -26.78 1.38 -12.09
CA LEU A 139 -26.22 0.68 -13.24
C LEU A 139 -25.28 1.56 -14.06
N GLN A 140 -25.70 2.80 -14.36
CA GLN A 140 -24.88 3.73 -15.14
C GLN A 140 -23.60 4.13 -14.38
N VAL A 141 -23.70 4.38 -13.08
CA VAL A 141 -22.55 4.68 -12.22
C VAL A 141 -21.58 3.49 -12.18
N LEU A 142 -22.10 2.27 -11.98
CA LEU A 142 -21.28 1.06 -11.99
C LEU A 142 -20.53 0.91 -13.30
N LEU A 143 -21.24 0.89 -14.44
CA LEU A 143 -20.62 0.68 -15.74
C LEU A 143 -19.62 1.79 -16.11
N GLY A 144 -19.85 3.03 -15.63
CA GLY A 144 -18.91 4.14 -15.80
C GLY A 144 -17.69 4.07 -14.87
N SER A 145 -17.76 3.33 -13.76
CA SER A 145 -16.63 3.16 -12.81
C SER A 145 -15.73 1.97 -13.14
N VAL A 146 -16.19 1.05 -14.00
CA VAL A 146 -15.38 -0.11 -14.41
C VAL A 146 -14.19 0.38 -15.22
N ALA A 147 -13.00 0.17 -14.71
CA ALA A 147 -11.77 0.45 -15.43
C ALA A 147 -11.67 -0.48 -16.65
N VAL A 148 -11.66 0.10 -17.85
CA VAL A 148 -11.41 -0.63 -19.09
C VAL A 148 -9.89 -0.69 -19.26
N ASP A 149 -9.29 -1.76 -18.75
CA ASP A 149 -7.86 -2.02 -18.88
C ASP A 149 -7.64 -3.19 -19.84
N ALA A 150 -6.80 -2.98 -20.85
CA ALA A 150 -6.41 -4.05 -21.77
C ALA A 150 -5.70 -5.21 -21.05
N LEU A 151 -5.04 -4.92 -19.95
CA LEU A 151 -4.26 -5.88 -19.17
C LEU A 151 -5.07 -6.60 -18.08
N ARG A 152 -6.31 -6.11 -17.77
CA ARG A 152 -7.16 -6.66 -16.72
C ARG A 152 -8.56 -6.99 -17.27
N PRO A 153 -8.75 -8.21 -17.79
CA PRO A 153 -10.04 -8.61 -18.36
C PRO A 153 -11.17 -8.53 -17.34
N THR A 154 -12.33 -8.09 -17.82
CA THR A 154 -13.57 -8.02 -17.04
C THR A 154 -14.44 -9.22 -17.36
N LEU A 155 -14.85 -9.98 -16.33
CA LEU A 155 -15.93 -10.94 -16.42
C LEU A 155 -17.24 -10.27 -15.99
N LEU A 156 -18.20 -10.21 -16.88
CA LEU A 156 -19.52 -9.67 -16.63
C LEU A 156 -20.53 -10.81 -16.46
N ILE A 157 -21.22 -10.85 -15.34
CA ILE A 157 -22.37 -11.73 -15.13
C ILE A 157 -23.66 -10.94 -15.37
N VAL A 158 -24.52 -11.48 -16.21
CA VAL A 158 -25.87 -10.94 -16.45
C VAL A 158 -26.86 -12.04 -16.08
N ASP A 159 -27.59 -11.88 -14.99
CA ASP A 159 -28.46 -12.95 -14.49
C ASP A 159 -29.91 -12.91 -15.00
N ASP A 160 -30.20 -12.04 -15.95
CA ASP A 160 -31.47 -12.00 -16.71
C ASP A 160 -31.18 -11.58 -18.17
N PRO A 161 -31.52 -12.44 -19.17
CA PRO A 161 -31.24 -12.15 -20.56
C PRO A 161 -32.04 -10.96 -21.12
N SER A 162 -33.16 -10.58 -20.49
CA SER A 162 -33.96 -9.41 -20.88
C SER A 162 -33.20 -8.09 -20.82
N LEU A 163 -32.17 -8.03 -19.93
CA LEU A 163 -31.30 -6.85 -19.79
C LEU A 163 -30.47 -6.57 -21.04
N LEU A 164 -30.27 -7.56 -21.88
CA LEU A 164 -29.54 -7.46 -23.15
C LEU A 164 -30.46 -7.20 -24.35
N ALA A 165 -31.79 -7.21 -24.18
CA ALA A 165 -32.75 -7.00 -25.25
C ALA A 165 -32.76 -5.56 -25.79
N VAL A 166 -32.45 -4.56 -24.95
CA VAL A 166 -32.42 -3.15 -25.32
C VAL A 166 -31.14 -2.82 -26.05
N ARG A 167 -31.16 -2.71 -27.37
CA ARG A 167 -29.98 -2.48 -28.22
C ARG A 167 -29.21 -1.20 -27.92
N THR A 168 -29.87 -0.14 -27.47
CA THR A 168 -29.29 1.18 -27.16
C THR A 168 -29.06 1.40 -25.66
N GLY A 169 -29.27 0.37 -24.85
CA GLY A 169 -29.15 0.42 -23.40
C GLY A 169 -27.68 0.63 -22.91
N PRO A 170 -27.51 1.08 -21.68
CA PRO A 170 -26.17 1.30 -21.12
C PRO A 170 -25.32 0.01 -21.10
N LEU A 171 -25.93 -1.13 -20.82
CA LEU A 171 -25.23 -2.42 -20.79
C LEU A 171 -24.71 -2.82 -22.18
N ARG A 172 -25.51 -2.61 -23.25
CA ARG A 172 -25.05 -2.89 -24.62
C ARG A 172 -23.89 -1.98 -25.03
N ARG A 173 -23.98 -0.69 -24.73
CA ARG A 173 -22.86 0.24 -24.97
C ARG A 173 -21.59 -0.18 -24.25
N PHE A 174 -21.72 -0.68 -23.00
CA PHE A 174 -20.59 -1.19 -22.25
C PHE A 174 -19.98 -2.43 -22.94
N LEU A 175 -20.79 -3.37 -23.45
CA LEU A 175 -20.29 -4.52 -24.20
C LEU A 175 -19.48 -4.09 -25.44
N ASP A 176 -19.98 -3.10 -26.17
CA ASP A 176 -19.35 -2.61 -27.40
C ASP A 176 -18.06 -1.81 -27.16
N THR A 177 -17.90 -1.21 -25.97
CA THR A 177 -16.73 -0.36 -25.65
C THR A 177 -15.67 -1.08 -24.82
N ALA A 178 -16.08 -1.89 -23.83
CA ALA A 178 -15.19 -2.54 -22.90
C ALA A 178 -14.79 -3.96 -23.33
N HIS A 179 -15.56 -4.55 -24.26
CA HIS A 179 -15.38 -5.93 -24.73
C HIS A 179 -15.18 -6.95 -23.58
N PRO A 180 -16.05 -6.97 -22.53
CA PRO A 180 -15.90 -7.90 -21.44
C PRO A 180 -16.15 -9.34 -21.91
N ALA A 181 -15.63 -10.31 -21.16
CA ALA A 181 -16.15 -11.67 -21.22
C ALA A 181 -17.51 -11.72 -20.52
N VAL A 182 -18.51 -12.36 -21.09
CA VAL A 182 -19.88 -12.33 -20.55
C VAL A 182 -20.42 -13.72 -20.28
N LEU A 183 -21.02 -13.92 -19.11
CA LEU A 183 -21.85 -15.08 -18.80
C LEU A 183 -23.29 -14.62 -18.56
N VAL A 184 -24.24 -15.18 -19.31
CA VAL A 184 -25.66 -14.82 -19.25
C VAL A 184 -26.44 -15.99 -18.68
N ALA A 185 -27.13 -15.79 -17.55
CA ALA A 185 -28.07 -16.78 -17.04
C ALA A 185 -29.38 -16.74 -17.84
N VAL A 186 -29.82 -17.90 -18.32
CA VAL A 186 -31.01 -18.04 -19.14
C VAL A 186 -31.89 -19.15 -18.54
N GLU A 187 -33.15 -18.88 -18.30
CA GLU A 187 -34.10 -19.89 -17.88
C GLU A 187 -34.58 -20.74 -19.08
N PRO A 188 -35.09 -21.99 -18.84
CA PRO A 188 -35.45 -22.90 -19.95
C PRO A 188 -36.46 -22.33 -20.95
N GLU A 189 -37.35 -21.44 -20.47
CA GLU A 189 -38.42 -20.85 -21.25
C GLU A 189 -38.01 -19.56 -21.97
N GLN A 190 -36.83 -19.04 -21.62
CA GLN A 190 -36.29 -17.81 -22.21
C GLN A 190 -35.45 -18.12 -23.45
N SER A 191 -35.46 -17.20 -24.41
CA SER A 191 -34.57 -17.30 -25.58
C SER A 191 -33.16 -16.79 -25.24
N THR A 192 -32.16 -17.51 -25.74
CA THR A 192 -30.77 -17.10 -25.67
C THR A 192 -30.57 -15.78 -26.43
N PRO A 193 -29.93 -14.76 -25.79
CA PRO A 193 -29.60 -13.51 -26.47
C PRO A 193 -28.70 -13.72 -27.68
N ALA A 194 -28.98 -13.02 -28.78
CA ALA A 194 -28.20 -13.13 -30.02
C ALA A 194 -26.72 -12.70 -29.90
N VAL A 195 -26.34 -12.10 -28.78
CA VAL A 195 -24.94 -11.75 -28.49
C VAL A 195 -24.13 -12.98 -28.03
N CYS A 196 -24.81 -14.07 -27.57
CA CYS A 196 -24.16 -15.28 -27.15
C CYS A 196 -23.82 -16.16 -28.36
N ASP A 197 -22.55 -16.47 -28.50
CA ASP A 197 -22.02 -17.36 -29.54
C ASP A 197 -21.91 -18.81 -29.09
N ARG A 198 -22.03 -19.07 -27.78
CA ARG A 198 -21.96 -20.39 -27.14
C ARG A 198 -23.05 -20.51 -26.08
N THR A 199 -23.64 -21.71 -25.99
CA THR A 199 -24.65 -22.02 -24.97
C THR A 199 -24.27 -23.28 -24.18
N ILE A 200 -24.23 -23.17 -22.86
CA ILE A 200 -24.13 -24.29 -21.93
C ILE A 200 -25.54 -24.66 -21.52
N ILE A 201 -26.00 -25.86 -21.88
CA ILE A 201 -27.36 -26.33 -21.61
C ILE A 201 -27.31 -27.30 -20.41
N LEU A 202 -27.99 -26.94 -19.33
CA LEU A 202 -28.08 -27.75 -18.08
C LEU A 202 -29.38 -28.56 -18.05
N ALA A 203 -29.24 -29.85 -18.11
CA ALA A 203 -30.37 -30.77 -17.90
C ALA A 203 -30.79 -30.80 -16.41
N PRO A 204 -32.06 -31.14 -16.10
CA PRO A 204 -32.53 -31.31 -14.71
C PRO A 204 -31.76 -32.34 -13.90
N SER A 205 -31.09 -33.28 -14.56
CA SER A 205 -30.23 -34.33 -13.97
C SER A 205 -28.88 -33.79 -13.43
N GLY A 206 -28.56 -32.52 -13.66
CA GLY A 206 -27.24 -31.95 -13.36
C GLY A 206 -26.17 -32.26 -14.40
N ARG A 207 -26.56 -32.84 -15.53
CA ARG A 207 -25.68 -33.02 -16.68
C ARG A 207 -25.76 -31.81 -17.60
N LEU A 208 -24.65 -31.46 -18.23
CA LEU A 208 -24.58 -30.34 -19.18
C LEU A 208 -24.06 -30.79 -20.53
N SER A 209 -24.43 -30.00 -21.54
CA SER A 209 -23.86 -30.04 -22.89
C SER A 209 -23.48 -28.62 -23.32
N ILE A 210 -22.50 -28.52 -24.20
CA ILE A 210 -22.06 -27.25 -24.78
C ILE A 210 -22.48 -27.24 -26.25
N ASP A 211 -23.28 -26.24 -26.63
CA ASP A 211 -23.61 -25.93 -28.01
C ASP A 211 -22.79 -24.72 -28.45
N ASP A 212 -21.89 -24.94 -29.39
CA ASP A 212 -20.97 -23.95 -29.93
C ASP A 212 -21.05 -23.99 -31.47
N ALA A 213 -21.50 -22.89 -32.04
CA ALA A 213 -21.66 -22.79 -33.51
C ALA A 213 -20.30 -22.96 -34.25
N ALA A 214 -19.18 -22.62 -33.61
CA ALA A 214 -17.86 -22.76 -34.19
C ALA A 214 -17.24 -24.16 -33.97
N ALA A 215 -17.77 -24.95 -33.00
CA ALA A 215 -17.26 -26.26 -32.64
C ALA A 215 -18.40 -27.26 -32.35
N PRO A 216 -19.11 -27.80 -33.35
CA PRO A 216 -20.30 -28.65 -33.19
C PRO A 216 -20.04 -29.96 -32.40
N THR A 217 -18.78 -30.32 -32.14
CA THR A 217 -18.36 -31.50 -31.38
C THR A 217 -18.04 -31.17 -29.92
N ALA A 218 -18.52 -30.03 -29.42
CA ALA A 218 -18.37 -29.63 -28.02
C ALA A 218 -18.89 -30.69 -27.05
N ALA A 219 -18.37 -30.68 -25.83
CA ALA A 219 -18.60 -31.70 -24.82
C ALA A 219 -20.10 -31.96 -24.56
N ARG A 220 -20.47 -33.26 -24.46
CA ARG A 220 -21.81 -33.72 -24.16
C ARG A 220 -21.80 -34.57 -22.91
N ASP A 221 -22.94 -34.61 -22.19
CA ASP A 221 -23.16 -35.46 -21.05
C ASP A 221 -22.16 -35.27 -19.89
N VAL A 222 -21.73 -34.02 -19.66
CA VAL A 222 -20.76 -33.68 -18.59
C VAL A 222 -21.49 -33.56 -17.26
N LEU A 223 -21.04 -34.27 -16.24
CA LEU A 223 -21.53 -34.09 -14.87
C LEU A 223 -21.06 -32.75 -14.32
N MET A 224 -21.99 -31.84 -14.06
CA MET A 224 -21.71 -30.45 -13.65
C MET A 224 -20.98 -30.37 -12.32
N ALA A 225 -19.95 -29.56 -12.25
CA ALA A 225 -19.33 -29.13 -10.98
C ALA A 225 -20.07 -27.89 -10.45
N GLY A 226 -21.00 -28.09 -9.55
CA GLY A 226 -21.77 -27.03 -8.91
C GLY A 226 -21.27 -26.70 -7.52
N VAL A 227 -21.39 -25.41 -7.10
CA VAL A 227 -21.05 -24.93 -5.75
C VAL A 227 -22.30 -24.38 -5.06
N THR A 228 -22.51 -24.78 -3.80
CA THR A 228 -23.61 -24.24 -2.98
C THR A 228 -23.33 -22.79 -2.59
N GLU A 229 -24.37 -22.04 -2.24
CA GLU A 229 -24.20 -20.64 -1.79
C GLU A 229 -23.39 -20.56 -0.50
N ALA A 230 -23.62 -21.48 0.45
CA ALA A 230 -22.86 -21.52 1.71
C ALA A 230 -21.37 -21.75 1.47
N THR A 231 -21.00 -22.65 0.55
CA THR A 231 -19.60 -22.90 0.19
C THR A 231 -18.99 -21.67 -0.51
N ALA A 232 -19.70 -21.07 -1.48
CA ALA A 232 -19.23 -19.89 -2.17
C ALA A 232 -19.02 -18.71 -1.20
N HIS A 233 -19.93 -18.52 -0.25
CA HIS A 233 -19.81 -17.50 0.79
C HIS A 233 -18.62 -17.76 1.72
N ALA A 234 -18.42 -19.00 2.17
CA ALA A 234 -17.28 -19.36 3.01
C ALA A 234 -15.94 -19.06 2.32
N VAL A 235 -15.80 -19.46 1.04
CA VAL A 235 -14.61 -19.17 0.24
C VAL A 235 -14.42 -17.68 0.04
N ALA A 236 -15.46 -16.95 -0.33
CA ALA A 236 -15.37 -15.49 -0.55
C ALA A 236 -14.91 -14.76 0.71
N ARG A 237 -15.39 -15.17 1.89
CA ARG A 237 -14.94 -14.59 3.17
C ARG A 237 -13.47 -14.90 3.49
N GLN A 238 -12.99 -16.09 3.15
CA GLN A 238 -11.58 -16.43 3.31
C GLN A 238 -10.70 -15.59 2.39
N LEU A 239 -11.12 -15.38 1.14
CA LEU A 239 -10.40 -14.55 0.17
C LEU A 239 -10.45 -13.06 0.51
N ALA A 240 -11.49 -12.58 1.19
CA ALA A 240 -11.65 -11.17 1.55
C ALA A 240 -10.51 -10.58 2.38
N GLY A 241 -9.83 -11.42 3.17
CA GLY A 241 -8.68 -11.01 3.99
C GLY A 241 -7.34 -11.10 3.26
N LEU A 242 -7.31 -11.58 2.02
CA LEU A 242 -6.09 -11.72 1.24
C LEU A 242 -5.82 -10.47 0.40
N SER A 243 -4.55 -10.17 0.25
CA SER A 243 -4.02 -9.06 -0.55
C SER A 243 -3.31 -9.58 -1.78
N ASP A 244 -3.57 -8.94 -2.91
CA ASP A 244 -2.78 -9.14 -4.12
C ASP A 244 -1.77 -7.99 -4.26
N PRO A 245 -0.46 -8.24 -4.07
CA PRO A 245 0.55 -7.18 -4.10
C PRO A 245 0.71 -6.53 -5.48
N GLU A 246 0.23 -7.18 -6.54
CA GLU A 246 0.35 -6.67 -7.91
C GLU A 246 -0.85 -5.84 -8.38
N ARG A 247 -1.90 -5.75 -7.57
CA ARG A 247 -3.04 -4.92 -7.92
C ARG A 247 -2.65 -3.44 -7.92
N ALA A 248 -2.49 -2.86 -9.10
CA ALA A 248 -2.19 -1.44 -9.27
C ALA A 248 -3.26 -0.59 -8.57
N GLY A 249 -2.84 0.22 -7.58
CA GLY A 249 -3.76 1.04 -6.77
C GLY A 249 -4.12 0.43 -5.41
N ASP A 250 -3.96 -0.87 -5.17
CA ASP A 250 -4.24 -1.47 -3.86
C ASP A 250 -3.21 -1.04 -2.81
N HIS A 251 -1.97 -0.77 -3.21
CA HIS A 251 -0.98 -0.17 -2.32
C HIS A 251 -1.42 1.21 -1.81
N ALA A 252 -2.05 2.04 -2.66
CA ALA A 252 -2.60 3.33 -2.23
C ALA A 252 -3.91 3.20 -1.43
N GLY A 253 -4.73 2.18 -1.68
CA GLY A 253 -6.01 1.92 -0.99
C GLY A 253 -5.88 1.20 0.34
N ARG A 254 -4.75 0.54 0.61
CA ARG A 254 -4.47 -0.18 1.87
C ARG A 254 -3.63 0.60 2.84
N LEU A 255 -2.93 1.60 2.36
CA LEU A 255 -2.27 2.52 3.27
C LEU A 255 -3.32 3.20 4.14
N PRO A 256 -3.13 3.23 5.44
CA PRO A 256 -4.02 3.97 6.32
C PRO A 256 -4.10 5.42 5.84
N THR A 257 -5.25 6.06 5.99
CA THR A 257 -5.43 7.48 5.64
C THR A 257 -4.94 8.41 6.76
N ALA A 258 -4.77 7.87 7.95
CA ALA A 258 -4.19 8.54 9.11
C ALA A 258 -3.48 7.50 9.97
N VAL A 259 -2.35 7.90 10.54
CA VAL A 259 -1.57 7.14 11.54
C VAL A 259 -1.29 8.13 12.66
N SER A 260 -1.54 7.74 13.90
CA SER A 260 -1.23 8.51 15.11
C SER A 260 0.18 8.20 15.62
N LEU A 261 0.70 9.00 16.53
CA LEU A 261 1.95 8.70 17.22
C LEU A 261 1.80 7.42 18.08
N ALA A 262 0.60 7.20 18.66
CA ALA A 262 0.28 6.00 19.41
C ALA A 262 0.34 4.71 18.57
N ASP A 263 0.03 4.78 17.27
CA ASP A 263 0.09 3.62 16.36
C ASP A 263 1.53 3.18 16.08
N VAL A 264 2.49 4.09 16.11
CA VAL A 264 3.92 3.81 15.82
C VAL A 264 4.75 3.61 17.09
N ASP A 265 4.44 4.32 18.17
CA ASP A 265 5.07 4.11 19.48
C ASP A 265 4.04 4.25 20.62
N PRO A 266 3.30 3.18 20.94
CA PRO A 266 2.26 3.21 21.97
C PRO A 266 2.81 3.50 23.38
N LEU A 267 4.12 3.44 23.59
CA LEU A 267 4.74 3.76 24.87
C LEU A 267 4.63 5.27 25.20
N LEU A 268 4.61 6.13 24.17
CA LEU A 268 4.57 7.58 24.36
C LEU A 268 3.19 8.12 24.76
N VAL A 269 2.13 7.44 24.35
CA VAL A 269 0.75 7.99 24.42
C VAL A 269 -0.22 7.03 25.14
N GLY A 270 0.09 5.73 25.16
CA GLY A 270 -0.85 4.69 25.62
C GLY A 270 -0.90 4.45 27.14
N ALA A 271 -0.18 5.21 27.97
CA ALA A 271 -0.15 5.03 29.42
C ALA A 271 0.03 6.38 30.15
N PRO A 272 -0.34 6.47 31.45
CA PRO A 272 -0.03 7.67 32.23
C PRO A 272 1.47 8.03 32.16
N PRO A 273 1.81 9.35 32.08
CA PRO A 273 3.18 9.82 31.82
C PRO A 273 4.23 9.25 32.77
N ASP A 274 3.94 9.10 34.07
CA ASP A 274 4.84 8.55 35.06
C ASP A 274 5.20 7.06 34.81
N ARG A 275 4.23 6.27 34.36
CA ARG A 275 4.43 4.85 34.01
C ARG A 275 5.13 4.72 32.67
N ALA A 276 4.75 5.52 31.69
CA ALA A 276 5.38 5.57 30.38
C ALA A 276 6.85 6.02 30.49
N ALA A 277 7.13 7.04 31.31
CA ALA A 277 8.48 7.54 31.55
C ALA A 277 9.41 6.48 32.16
N ARG A 278 8.96 5.65 33.11
CA ARG A 278 9.77 4.54 33.66
C ARG A 278 10.17 3.53 32.58
N ARG A 279 9.23 3.14 31.71
CA ARG A 279 9.52 2.24 30.60
C ARG A 279 10.46 2.87 29.56
N LEU A 280 10.33 4.17 29.36
CA LEU A 280 11.24 4.90 28.50
C LEU A 280 12.68 4.91 29.03
N VAL A 281 12.86 5.09 30.35
CA VAL A 281 14.18 4.94 31.00
C VAL A 281 14.75 3.53 30.83
N GLU A 282 13.91 2.50 30.95
CA GLU A 282 14.32 1.12 30.70
C GLU A 282 14.77 0.93 29.24
N ARG A 283 14.04 1.48 28.27
CA ARG A 283 14.42 1.48 26.84
C ARG A 283 15.77 2.16 26.62
N TRP A 284 15.97 3.35 27.16
CA TRP A 284 17.24 4.09 27.05
C TRP A 284 18.42 3.32 27.65
N ARG A 285 18.23 2.66 28.79
CA ARG A 285 19.27 1.83 29.41
C ARG A 285 19.59 0.57 28.62
N ALA A 286 18.60 0.01 27.95
CA ALA A 286 18.75 -1.17 27.10
C ALA A 286 19.45 -0.88 25.76
N ALA A 287 19.56 0.39 25.35
CA ALA A 287 20.07 0.79 24.04
C ALA A 287 21.57 0.49 23.80
N GLY A 288 22.34 0.19 24.88
CA GLY A 288 23.77 -0.13 24.76
C GLY A 288 24.68 1.11 24.65
N SER A 289 25.95 0.89 24.32
CA SER A 289 26.97 1.95 24.30
C SER A 289 27.01 2.79 23.01
N ASP A 290 26.65 2.23 21.87
CA ASP A 290 26.59 2.94 20.58
C ASP A 290 25.30 2.62 19.82
N PRO A 291 24.15 3.06 20.34
CA PRO A 291 22.88 2.83 19.66
C PRO A 291 22.77 3.64 18.38
N ALA A 292 22.16 3.03 17.36
CA ALA A 292 21.83 3.72 16.14
C ALA A 292 20.63 4.67 16.38
N PRO A 293 20.65 5.89 15.83
CA PRO A 293 19.52 6.81 15.89
C PRO A 293 18.45 6.38 14.90
N SER A 294 17.63 5.42 15.31
CA SER A 294 16.51 4.90 14.53
C SER A 294 15.17 5.32 15.13
N THR A 295 14.14 5.43 14.28
CA THR A 295 12.79 5.77 14.71
C THR A 295 11.74 5.29 13.71
N PRO A 296 10.57 4.80 14.19
CA PRO A 296 9.43 4.57 13.32
C PRO A 296 8.83 5.90 12.86
N LEU A 297 8.48 5.98 11.56
CA LEU A 297 7.89 7.17 10.94
C LEU A 297 6.41 6.99 10.58
N GLY A 298 5.92 5.76 10.45
CA GLY A 298 4.55 5.51 10.00
C GLY A 298 4.34 4.07 9.55
N HIS A 299 3.28 3.85 8.79
CA HIS A 299 2.91 2.52 8.28
C HIS A 299 2.87 2.48 6.76
N SER A 300 3.55 1.49 6.18
CA SER A 300 3.39 1.05 4.80
C SER A 300 2.34 -0.08 4.70
N VAL A 301 2.16 -0.62 3.52
CA VAL A 301 1.34 -1.83 3.32
C VAL A 301 1.95 -3.07 3.99
N ASP A 302 3.28 -3.09 4.13
CA ASP A 302 4.04 -4.20 4.68
C ASP A 302 4.22 -4.09 6.21
N GLY A 303 3.79 -2.97 6.82
CA GLY A 303 3.90 -2.73 8.25
C GLY A 303 4.59 -1.42 8.61
N LEU A 304 5.25 -1.42 9.77
CA LEU A 304 5.93 -0.26 10.33
C LEU A 304 7.13 0.14 9.46
N VAL A 305 7.21 1.43 9.11
CA VAL A 305 8.35 2.02 8.40
C VAL A 305 9.26 2.70 9.40
N GLU A 306 10.48 2.22 9.50
CA GLU A 306 11.52 2.72 10.40
C GLU A 306 12.70 3.26 9.58
N VAL A 307 13.30 4.34 10.04
CA VAL A 307 14.53 4.90 9.46
C VAL A 307 15.64 4.92 10.51
N ASP A 308 16.87 4.70 10.05
CA ASP A 308 18.09 4.72 10.84
C ASP A 308 19.09 5.68 10.20
N LEU A 309 19.44 6.75 10.91
CA LEU A 309 20.32 7.79 10.36
C LEU A 309 21.77 7.33 10.13
N VAL A 310 22.18 6.18 10.67
CA VAL A 310 23.52 5.61 10.41
C VAL A 310 23.48 4.65 9.23
N ARG A 311 22.50 3.75 9.19
CA ARG A 311 22.37 2.71 8.17
C ARG A 311 21.85 3.29 6.85
N ASP A 312 20.76 4.06 6.92
CA ASP A 312 20.01 4.51 5.73
C ASP A 312 20.57 5.81 5.14
N GLY A 313 21.46 6.46 5.84
CA GLY A 313 22.23 7.61 5.37
C GLY A 313 22.52 8.62 6.47
N PRO A 314 23.72 9.22 6.49
CA PRO A 314 24.04 10.16 7.56
C PRO A 314 23.15 11.41 7.51
N HIS A 315 22.61 11.76 6.35
CA HIS A 315 21.81 12.96 6.15
C HIS A 315 20.53 12.64 5.38
N ALA A 316 19.50 13.43 5.66
CA ALA A 316 18.17 13.28 5.07
C ALA A 316 17.74 14.54 4.31
N LEU A 317 17.02 14.31 3.20
CA LEU A 317 16.31 15.34 2.45
C LEU A 317 14.81 15.07 2.50
N ILE A 318 14.02 16.05 2.93
CA ILE A 318 12.57 15.94 3.07
C ILE A 318 11.91 17.06 2.26
N ALA A 319 11.04 16.69 1.31
CA ALA A 319 10.31 17.67 0.51
C ALA A 319 8.80 17.49 0.63
N GLY A 320 8.06 18.59 0.59
CA GLY A 320 6.60 18.55 0.62
C GLY A 320 5.99 19.94 0.59
N THR A 321 4.92 20.10 -0.19
CA THR A 321 4.20 21.38 -0.31
C THR A 321 3.47 21.74 0.99
N THR A 322 3.03 22.99 1.10
CA THR A 322 2.20 23.45 2.23
C THR A 322 0.96 22.55 2.39
N GLY A 323 0.69 22.12 3.63
CA GLY A 323 -0.42 21.23 3.95
C GLY A 323 -0.21 19.75 3.54
N SER A 324 1.00 19.37 3.10
CA SER A 324 1.31 17.96 2.81
C SER A 324 1.58 17.11 4.06
N GLY A 325 1.82 17.73 5.24
CA GLY A 325 2.19 17.05 6.48
C GLY A 325 3.68 17.11 6.82
N LYS A 326 4.50 17.93 6.10
CA LYS A 326 5.95 18.02 6.29
C LYS A 326 6.34 18.36 7.74
N SER A 327 5.73 19.36 8.34
CA SER A 327 6.04 19.76 9.73
C SER A 327 5.62 18.68 10.75
N GLU A 328 4.51 17.95 10.50
CA GLU A 328 4.13 16.79 11.31
C GLU A 328 5.18 15.68 11.26
N LEU A 329 5.65 15.35 10.05
CA LEU A 329 6.69 14.34 9.84
C LEU A 329 8.00 14.73 10.57
N LEU A 330 8.41 16.00 10.50
CA LEU A 330 9.60 16.50 11.20
C LEU A 330 9.48 16.38 12.73
N ARG A 331 8.30 16.75 13.29
CA ARG A 331 8.03 16.60 14.72
C ARG A 331 8.03 15.12 15.13
N SER A 332 7.33 14.27 14.37
CA SER A 332 7.27 12.83 14.66
C SER A 332 8.66 12.19 14.62
N LEU A 333 9.53 12.62 13.70
CA LEU A 333 10.91 12.16 13.62
C LEU A 333 11.72 12.59 14.85
N VAL A 334 11.63 13.86 15.26
CA VAL A 334 12.36 14.38 16.45
C VAL A 334 11.87 13.70 17.72
N ILE A 335 10.56 13.60 17.93
CA ILE A 335 9.96 12.94 19.09
C ILE A 335 10.31 11.44 19.11
N GLY A 336 10.24 10.78 17.96
CA GLY A 336 10.56 9.36 17.84
C GLY A 336 12.02 9.07 18.18
N LEU A 337 12.97 9.87 17.68
CA LEU A 337 14.39 9.75 18.03
C LEU A 337 14.63 9.98 19.54
N ALA A 338 13.99 10.99 20.14
CA ALA A 338 14.08 11.29 21.57
C ALA A 338 13.47 10.18 22.42
N ALA A 339 12.46 9.48 21.93
CA ALA A 339 11.88 8.34 22.61
C ALA A 339 12.77 7.09 22.58
N GLN A 340 13.52 6.90 21.48
CA GLN A 340 14.40 5.74 21.36
C GLN A 340 15.71 5.88 22.14
N LEU A 341 16.27 7.08 22.20
CA LEU A 341 17.60 7.35 22.76
C LEU A 341 17.56 8.47 23.79
N SER A 342 18.38 8.33 24.85
CA SER A 342 18.56 9.38 25.86
C SER A 342 19.33 10.59 25.31
N PRO A 343 19.29 11.74 26.01
CA PRO A 343 20.13 12.92 25.68
C PRO A 343 21.63 12.63 25.62
N ASP A 344 22.11 11.63 26.36
CA ASP A 344 23.51 11.20 26.30
C ASP A 344 23.90 10.56 24.95
N HIS A 345 22.91 10.11 24.17
CA HIS A 345 23.13 9.45 22.89
C HIS A 345 22.74 10.29 21.68
N VAL A 346 21.72 11.15 21.78
CA VAL A 346 21.27 12.02 20.71
C VAL A 346 20.85 13.39 21.25
N THR A 347 21.26 14.45 20.55
CA THR A 347 20.85 15.83 20.81
C THR A 347 20.41 16.52 19.53
N PHE A 348 19.58 17.57 19.65
CA PHE A 348 19.00 18.28 18.52
C PHE A 348 19.39 19.76 18.49
N VAL A 349 19.67 20.25 17.30
CA VAL A 349 19.60 21.66 16.94
C VAL A 349 18.47 21.81 15.94
N LEU A 350 17.46 22.59 16.29
CA LEU A 350 16.24 22.78 15.50
C LEU A 350 16.25 24.19 14.91
N VAL A 351 16.06 24.29 13.59
CA VAL A 351 16.11 25.56 12.86
C VAL A 351 14.81 25.71 12.08
N ASP A 352 14.03 26.73 12.43
CA ASP A 352 12.81 27.13 11.71
C ASP A 352 13.01 28.52 11.10
N TYR A 353 13.30 28.54 9.80
CA TYR A 353 13.69 29.78 9.11
C TYR A 353 12.54 30.79 8.98
N LYS A 354 11.30 30.35 8.90
CA LYS A 354 10.14 31.24 8.66
C LYS A 354 9.49 31.78 9.93
N GLY A 355 10.09 31.60 11.09
CA GLY A 355 9.49 32.01 12.36
C GLY A 355 8.19 31.26 12.67
N GLY A 356 8.03 30.06 12.10
CA GLY A 356 6.88 29.20 12.29
C GLY A 356 6.94 28.45 13.63
N SER A 357 5.83 27.90 14.04
CA SER A 357 5.69 27.10 15.26
C SER A 357 6.05 25.63 15.05
N THR A 358 6.88 25.30 14.03
CA THR A 358 7.15 23.90 13.69
C THR A 358 7.77 23.15 14.86
N PHE A 359 8.71 23.76 15.60
CA PHE A 359 9.44 23.08 16.68
C PHE A 359 9.19 23.62 18.09
N ASP A 360 8.21 24.52 18.31
CA ASP A 360 7.98 25.14 19.61
C ASP A 360 7.80 24.10 20.72
N ALA A 361 6.96 23.09 20.49
CA ALA A 361 6.75 22.02 21.47
C ALA A 361 8.00 21.13 21.66
N CYS A 362 8.87 21.03 20.65
CA CYS A 362 10.12 20.25 20.73
C CYS A 362 11.23 21.02 21.46
N ALA A 363 11.08 22.33 21.71
CA ALA A 363 12.02 23.13 22.48
C ALA A 363 12.17 22.60 23.92
N ASP A 364 11.07 22.08 24.48
CA ASP A 364 11.02 21.56 25.84
C ASP A 364 11.62 20.16 26.00
N LEU A 365 12.08 19.52 24.93
CA LEU A 365 12.76 18.23 25.02
C LEU A 365 14.13 18.37 25.68
N PRO A 366 14.50 17.48 26.61
CA PRO A 366 15.83 17.49 27.23
C PRO A 366 16.97 17.22 26.24
N HIS A 367 16.64 16.79 25.02
CA HIS A 367 17.56 16.55 23.91
C HIS A 367 17.85 17.82 23.12
N THR A 368 17.03 18.87 23.22
CA THR A 368 17.16 20.09 22.40
C THR A 368 18.20 21.01 23.01
N VAL A 369 19.37 21.08 22.36
CA VAL A 369 20.49 21.92 22.79
C VAL A 369 20.50 23.30 22.08
N GLY A 370 19.65 23.49 21.09
CA GLY A 370 19.49 24.77 20.40
C GLY A 370 18.21 24.82 19.57
N LEU A 371 17.47 25.91 19.73
CA LEU A 371 16.34 26.25 18.86
C LEU A 371 16.62 27.63 18.25
N VAL A 372 16.55 27.71 16.92
CA VAL A 372 16.73 28.95 16.19
C VAL A 372 15.46 29.20 15.39
N THR A 373 14.74 30.23 15.78
CA THR A 373 13.54 30.73 15.10
C THR A 373 13.86 32.15 14.58
N ASP A 374 13.29 32.50 13.44
CA ASP A 374 13.40 33.84 12.91
C ASP A 374 14.87 34.23 12.60
N LEU A 375 15.51 33.46 11.71
CA LEU A 375 16.91 33.65 11.30
C LEU A 375 17.09 34.95 10.54
N ASP A 376 17.66 35.96 11.20
CA ASP A 376 18.34 37.07 10.52
C ASP A 376 19.75 36.65 10.09
N ASP A 377 20.37 37.44 9.20
CA ASP A 377 21.72 37.16 8.68
C ASP A 377 22.75 36.92 9.79
N GLY A 378 22.66 37.66 10.89
CA GLY A 378 23.60 37.59 12.01
C GLY A 378 23.39 36.32 12.88
N LEU A 379 22.18 35.84 13.00
CA LEU A 379 21.86 34.57 13.72
C LEU A 379 22.29 33.35 12.91
N ALA A 380 22.07 33.38 11.59
CA ALA A 380 22.50 32.33 10.70
C ALA A 380 24.02 32.15 10.67
N GLU A 381 24.76 33.26 10.57
CA GLU A 381 26.22 33.24 10.63
C GLU A 381 26.73 32.68 11.95
N ARG A 382 26.17 33.11 13.09
CA ARG A 382 26.52 32.58 14.41
C ARG A 382 26.19 31.08 14.55
N ALA A 383 25.08 30.62 14.01
CA ALA A 383 24.73 29.21 14.02
C ALA A 383 25.76 28.36 13.24
N LEU A 384 26.21 28.85 12.05
CA LEU A 384 27.26 28.19 11.28
C LEU A 384 28.58 28.13 12.02
N ILE A 385 29.03 29.28 12.60
CA ILE A 385 30.25 29.36 13.39
C ILE A 385 30.19 28.38 14.55
N SER A 386 29.04 28.28 15.24
CA SER A 386 28.85 27.37 16.36
C SER A 386 28.88 25.89 15.91
N LEU A 387 28.27 25.55 14.78
CA LEU A 387 28.31 24.20 14.22
C LEU A 387 29.75 23.82 13.78
N ASP A 388 30.47 24.72 13.12
CA ASP A 388 31.85 24.47 12.72
C ASP A 388 32.78 24.32 13.94
N ALA A 389 32.59 25.13 14.97
CA ALA A 389 33.30 25.01 16.24
C ALA A 389 33.03 23.67 16.93
N GLU A 390 31.79 23.17 16.87
CA GLU A 390 31.40 21.84 17.40
C GLU A 390 32.05 20.72 16.60
N LEU A 391 32.09 20.80 15.27
CA LEU A 391 32.82 19.83 14.46
C LEU A 391 34.30 19.76 14.84
N HIS A 392 34.95 20.91 14.96
CA HIS A 392 36.34 21.00 15.38
C HIS A 392 36.55 20.46 16.82
N ARG A 393 35.58 20.68 17.73
CA ARG A 393 35.61 20.13 19.07
C ARG A 393 35.56 18.59 19.01
N ARG A 394 34.65 18.03 18.21
CA ARG A 394 34.52 16.58 18.01
C ARG A 394 35.78 15.98 17.40
N GLU A 395 36.33 16.56 16.36
CA GLU A 395 37.60 16.12 15.77
C GLU A 395 38.74 16.06 16.80
N ARG A 396 38.86 17.09 17.66
CA ARG A 396 39.89 17.10 18.73
C ARG A 396 39.64 15.98 19.74
N LEU A 397 38.39 15.73 20.15
CA LEU A 397 38.04 14.66 21.07
C LEU A 397 38.37 13.29 20.49
N LEU A 398 38.00 13.02 19.26
CA LEU A 398 38.29 11.75 18.59
C LEU A 398 39.82 11.53 18.51
N ARG A 399 40.56 12.56 18.07
CA ARG A 399 42.03 12.52 17.97
C ARG A 399 42.69 12.30 19.31
N SER A 400 42.18 12.88 20.40
CA SER A 400 42.78 12.75 21.74
C SER A 400 42.82 11.32 22.26
N VAL A 401 41.89 10.48 21.81
CA VAL A 401 41.82 9.06 22.17
C VAL A 401 42.20 8.14 21.00
N GLY A 402 42.64 8.70 19.86
CA GLY A 402 43.02 7.95 18.66
C GLY A 402 41.86 7.24 17.98
N ALA A 403 40.63 7.77 18.09
CA ALA A 403 39.45 7.21 17.44
C ALA A 403 39.31 7.69 16.00
N SER A 404 38.89 6.79 15.11
CA SER A 404 38.65 7.10 13.67
C SER A 404 37.29 7.77 13.44
N ASP A 405 36.28 7.42 14.23
CA ASP A 405 34.92 7.90 14.16
C ASP A 405 34.23 7.86 15.52
N LEU A 406 32.98 8.34 15.58
CA LEU A 406 32.21 8.39 16.82
C LEU A 406 31.94 6.99 17.40
N SER A 407 31.73 5.98 16.58
CA SER A 407 31.48 4.61 17.06
C SER A 407 32.74 4.03 17.73
N ASP A 408 33.92 4.20 17.11
CA ASP A 408 35.20 3.83 17.71
C ASP A 408 35.46 4.64 18.98
N TYR A 409 35.12 5.94 19.00
CA TYR A 409 35.24 6.80 20.20
C TYR A 409 34.42 6.26 21.37
N ARG A 410 33.16 5.86 21.16
CA ARG A 410 32.23 5.37 22.18
C ARG A 410 32.62 4.00 22.77
N LEU A 411 33.37 3.20 22.04
CA LEU A 411 33.88 1.93 22.51
C LEU A 411 35.04 2.09 23.52
N ARG A 412 35.58 3.31 23.71
CA ARG A 412 36.72 3.58 24.60
C ARG A 412 36.19 3.94 25.98
N ALA A 413 36.46 3.07 26.98
CA ALA A 413 35.88 3.11 28.30
C ALA A 413 36.14 4.41 29.11
N GLU A 414 37.17 5.20 28.75
CA GLU A 414 37.54 6.42 29.45
C GLU A 414 37.11 7.71 28.72
N ALA A 415 36.43 7.56 27.57
CA ALA A 415 36.01 8.71 26.77
C ALA A 415 34.78 9.38 27.40
N PRO A 416 34.74 10.73 27.49
CA PRO A 416 33.52 11.45 27.87
C PRO A 416 32.35 11.14 26.94
N THR A 417 31.14 11.17 27.48
CA THR A 417 29.92 10.97 26.67
C THR A 417 29.86 12.02 25.55
N LEU A 418 29.68 11.54 24.31
CA LEU A 418 29.55 12.38 23.14
C LEU A 418 28.30 11.96 22.36
N PRO A 419 27.18 12.71 22.48
CA PRO A 419 25.94 12.40 21.77
C PRO A 419 26.06 12.64 20.27
N ARG A 420 25.31 11.91 19.47
CA ARG A 420 25.08 12.27 18.06
C ARG A 420 24.31 13.58 18.01
N LEU A 421 24.68 14.46 17.10
CA LEU A 421 24.04 15.76 16.91
C LEU A 421 23.17 15.68 15.64
N VAL A 422 21.87 15.84 15.80
CA VAL A 422 20.92 15.91 14.68
C VAL A 422 20.51 17.38 14.50
N VAL A 423 20.87 17.95 13.35
CA VAL A 423 20.51 19.32 12.96
C VAL A 423 19.34 19.23 12.00
N VAL A 424 18.19 19.76 12.39
CA VAL A 424 16.97 19.76 11.58
C VAL A 424 16.71 21.19 11.10
N ILE A 425 16.65 21.37 9.79
CA ILE A 425 16.43 22.69 9.17
C ILE A 425 15.12 22.63 8.38
N ASP A 426 14.09 23.33 8.86
CA ASP A 426 12.86 23.53 8.10
C ASP A 426 13.01 24.70 7.13
N GLU A 427 12.64 24.47 5.87
CA GLU A 427 12.70 25.42 4.75
C GLU A 427 14.14 25.88 4.39
N PHE A 428 15.08 24.91 4.30
CA PHE A 428 16.46 25.20 3.94
C PHE A 428 16.62 25.89 2.56
N ALA A 429 15.65 25.74 1.64
CA ALA A 429 15.70 26.38 0.33
C ALA A 429 15.56 27.90 0.39
N ALA A 430 14.78 28.43 1.33
CA ALA A 430 14.70 29.86 1.56
C ALA A 430 16.03 30.39 2.12
N LEU A 431 16.57 29.68 3.10
CA LEU A 431 17.85 29.99 3.73
C LEU A 431 19.01 29.97 2.72
N ALA A 432 19.09 28.95 1.87
CA ALA A 432 20.12 28.84 0.84
C ALA A 432 20.07 29.94 -0.22
N LYS A 433 18.88 30.47 -0.49
CA LYS A 433 18.68 31.56 -1.46
C LYS A 433 19.12 32.92 -0.89
N GLU A 434 18.86 33.17 0.39
CA GLU A 434 19.20 34.42 1.05
C GLU A 434 20.66 34.43 1.52
N LEU A 435 21.19 33.27 1.91
CA LEU A 435 22.55 33.09 2.43
C LEU A 435 23.31 31.98 1.66
N PRO A 436 23.82 32.25 0.45
CA PRO A 436 24.53 31.25 -0.37
C PRO A 436 25.73 30.60 0.32
N ASP A 437 26.46 31.32 1.16
CA ASP A 437 27.61 30.82 1.93
C ASP A 437 27.17 29.78 2.98
N PHE A 438 25.95 29.92 3.49
CA PHE A 438 25.36 28.95 4.40
C PHE A 438 25.20 27.55 3.77
N LEU A 439 24.76 27.50 2.51
CA LEU A 439 24.63 26.26 1.78
C LEU A 439 25.97 25.53 1.60
N SER A 440 27.00 26.29 1.21
CA SER A 440 28.36 25.77 1.03
C SER A 440 28.91 25.22 2.35
N ALA A 441 28.65 25.88 3.47
CA ALA A 441 29.05 25.43 4.80
C ALA A 441 28.28 24.16 5.22
N LEU A 442 26.97 24.07 4.95
CA LEU A 442 26.18 22.85 5.22
C LEU A 442 26.70 21.65 4.44
N VAL A 443 27.07 21.81 3.17
CA VAL A 443 27.71 20.74 2.39
C VAL A 443 29.02 20.31 3.04
N GLY A 444 29.85 21.23 3.48
CA GLY A 444 31.08 20.93 4.22
C GLY A 444 30.83 20.19 5.55
N ILE A 445 29.76 20.54 6.27
CA ILE A 445 29.30 19.83 7.47
C ILE A 445 28.83 18.43 7.12
N ALA A 446 28.06 18.28 6.03
CA ALA A 446 27.58 16.98 5.58
C ALA A 446 28.72 16.02 5.24
N GLN A 447 29.76 16.50 4.55
CA GLN A 447 30.92 15.67 4.19
C GLN A 447 31.71 15.16 5.39
N ARG A 448 31.91 15.99 6.42
CA ARG A 448 32.69 15.66 7.63
C ARG A 448 31.83 15.04 8.74
N GLY A 449 30.54 15.36 8.75
CA GLY A 449 29.61 15.04 9.85
C GLY A 449 29.45 13.53 10.10
N ARG A 450 29.49 12.70 9.06
CA ARG A 450 29.28 11.25 9.15
C ARG A 450 30.20 10.60 10.21
N SER A 451 31.51 10.82 10.10
CA SER A 451 32.49 10.25 11.05
C SER A 451 32.42 10.89 12.44
N LEU A 452 31.94 12.13 12.52
CA LEU A 452 31.82 12.89 13.74
C LEU A 452 30.47 12.71 14.46
N GLY A 453 29.56 11.91 13.90
CA GLY A 453 28.22 11.69 14.43
C GLY A 453 27.32 12.92 14.35
N VAL A 454 27.45 13.71 13.30
CA VAL A 454 26.59 14.86 13.01
C VAL A 454 25.70 14.53 11.80
N HIS A 455 24.40 14.63 11.99
CA HIS A 455 23.39 14.28 11.00
C HIS A 455 22.59 15.54 10.62
N LEU A 456 22.42 15.79 9.32
CA LEU A 456 21.61 16.89 8.80
C LEU A 456 20.28 16.34 8.26
N ILE A 457 19.19 17.00 8.64
CA ILE A 457 17.85 16.77 8.09
C ILE A 457 17.40 18.07 7.44
N LEU A 458 17.45 18.10 6.11
CA LEU A 458 17.13 19.29 5.31
C LEU A 458 15.71 19.16 4.78
N ALA A 459 14.83 20.08 5.17
CA ALA A 459 13.44 20.06 4.73
C ALA A 459 13.11 21.29 3.88
N THR A 460 12.28 21.14 2.84
CA THR A 460 11.89 22.22 1.95
C THR A 460 10.52 22.01 1.33
N GLN A 461 9.87 23.11 0.95
CA GLN A 461 8.65 23.10 0.14
C GLN A 461 8.96 23.19 -1.37
N ARG A 462 10.16 23.66 -1.76
CA ARG A 462 10.58 23.87 -3.14
C ARG A 462 12.00 23.35 -3.35
N PRO A 463 12.17 22.07 -3.72
CA PRO A 463 13.47 21.47 -3.94
C PRO A 463 14.16 21.98 -5.21
N ALA A 464 13.41 22.37 -6.24
CA ALA A 464 13.97 22.79 -7.53
C ALA A 464 14.95 23.95 -7.41
N GLY A 465 16.12 23.78 -8.04
CA GLY A 465 17.18 24.79 -8.10
C GLY A 465 18.01 24.99 -6.83
N VAL A 466 17.69 24.27 -5.74
CA VAL A 466 18.41 24.33 -4.46
C VAL A 466 19.04 22.99 -4.10
N VAL A 467 18.41 21.88 -4.50
CA VAL A 467 18.98 20.54 -4.33
C VAL A 467 20.04 20.31 -5.40
N THR A 468 21.29 20.70 -5.08
CA THR A 468 22.45 20.49 -5.95
C THR A 468 22.86 19.01 -5.99
N ASP A 469 23.69 18.63 -6.98
CA ASP A 469 24.26 17.29 -7.05
C ASP A 469 25.09 16.94 -5.81
N GLU A 470 25.73 17.93 -5.19
CA GLU A 470 26.49 17.77 -3.95
C GLU A 470 25.58 17.45 -2.75
N ILE A 471 24.43 18.12 -2.62
CA ILE A 471 23.43 17.80 -1.60
C ILE A 471 22.89 16.39 -1.86
N ARG A 472 22.54 16.07 -3.11
CA ARG A 472 22.07 14.74 -3.49
C ARG A 472 23.08 13.63 -3.17
N ALA A 473 24.35 13.85 -3.40
CA ALA A 473 25.42 12.89 -3.12
C ALA A 473 25.61 12.62 -1.62
N ASN A 474 25.28 13.58 -0.76
CA ASN A 474 25.45 13.48 0.68
C ASN A 474 24.15 13.12 1.44
N THR A 475 22.98 13.17 0.78
CA THR A 475 21.67 12.84 1.38
C THR A 475 21.12 11.55 0.77
N ASN A 476 21.41 10.41 1.38
CA ASN A 476 20.92 9.10 0.89
C ASN A 476 19.48 8.83 1.33
N LEU A 477 19.11 9.26 2.52
CA LEU A 477 17.74 9.14 3.05
C LEU A 477 16.88 10.27 2.46
N ARG A 478 15.93 9.93 1.59
CA ARG A 478 15.11 10.92 0.89
C ARG A 478 13.63 10.64 1.07
N LEU A 479 12.88 11.67 1.47
CA LEU A 479 11.44 11.60 1.67
C LEU A 479 10.74 12.67 0.84
N ALA A 480 9.70 12.29 0.14
CA ALA A 480 8.81 13.21 -0.55
C ALA A 480 7.37 13.00 -0.09
N LEU A 481 6.79 14.01 0.52
CA LEU A 481 5.36 14.12 0.69
C LEU A 481 4.73 14.62 -0.63
N ARG A 482 3.45 15.01 -0.60
CA ARG A 482 2.81 15.54 -1.79
C ARG A 482 3.59 16.74 -2.36
N LEU A 483 3.94 16.65 -3.63
CA LEU A 483 4.56 17.69 -4.44
C LEU A 483 3.64 18.10 -5.59
N ASN A 484 3.84 19.27 -6.16
CA ASN A 484 3.00 19.75 -7.26
C ASN A 484 3.66 19.54 -8.64
N ASP A 485 4.98 19.46 -8.69
CA ASP A 485 5.76 19.34 -9.91
C ASP A 485 6.48 17.99 -10.00
N ILE A 486 6.48 17.41 -11.20
CA ILE A 486 7.15 16.14 -11.48
C ILE A 486 8.66 16.29 -11.37
N ALA A 487 9.23 17.44 -11.78
CA ALA A 487 10.65 17.70 -11.67
C ALA A 487 11.08 17.74 -10.20
N ASP A 488 10.31 18.42 -9.33
CA ASP A 488 10.53 18.43 -7.88
C ASP A 488 10.54 17.02 -7.29
N ALA A 489 9.61 16.16 -7.72
CA ALA A 489 9.51 14.79 -7.23
C ALA A 489 10.72 13.94 -7.70
N HIS A 490 11.14 14.09 -8.95
CA HIS A 490 12.35 13.44 -9.46
C HIS A 490 13.62 13.93 -8.76
N ASP A 491 13.74 15.22 -8.48
CA ASP A 491 14.89 15.78 -7.77
C ASP A 491 15.07 15.19 -6.36
N VAL A 492 13.99 14.81 -5.70
CA VAL A 492 14.04 14.28 -4.34
C VAL A 492 14.08 12.75 -4.33
N VAL A 493 13.06 12.08 -4.87
CA VAL A 493 12.91 10.62 -4.77
C VAL A 493 13.08 9.87 -6.10
N ASN A 494 13.42 10.59 -7.18
CA ASN A 494 13.55 10.02 -8.54
C ASN A 494 12.31 9.24 -8.98
N ASP A 495 11.11 9.73 -8.61
CA ASP A 495 9.82 9.11 -8.95
C ASP A 495 8.72 10.17 -8.98
N ALA A 496 7.76 10.04 -9.91
CA ALA A 496 6.64 10.97 -10.06
C ALA A 496 5.48 10.72 -9.07
N GLY A 497 5.49 9.61 -8.34
CA GLY A 497 4.43 9.19 -7.40
C GLY A 497 3.97 10.28 -6.43
N PRO A 498 4.86 11.04 -5.80
CA PRO A 498 4.49 12.12 -4.87
C PRO A 498 3.55 13.18 -5.44
N THR A 499 3.55 13.40 -6.77
CA THR A 499 2.62 14.37 -7.40
C THR A 499 1.18 13.87 -7.47
N ARG A 500 0.96 12.56 -7.29
CA ARG A 500 -0.35 11.92 -7.31
C ARG A 500 -0.96 11.76 -5.91
N PHE A 501 -0.23 12.09 -4.85
CA PHE A 501 -0.74 12.01 -3.48
C PHE A 501 -1.91 12.96 -3.26
N SER A 502 -2.98 12.45 -2.66
CA SER A 502 -4.21 13.23 -2.44
C SER A 502 -3.98 14.38 -1.46
N ARG A 503 -4.61 15.53 -1.73
CA ARG A 503 -4.67 16.65 -0.78
C ARG A 503 -5.48 16.33 0.47
N THR A 504 -6.40 15.36 0.39
CA THR A 504 -7.27 14.96 1.51
C THR A 504 -6.60 13.96 2.45
N VAL A 505 -5.40 13.48 2.11
CA VAL A 505 -4.62 12.53 2.92
C VAL A 505 -3.23 13.11 3.19
N PRO A 506 -3.12 14.12 4.06
CA PRO A 506 -1.82 14.67 4.45
C PRO A 506 -0.97 13.61 5.17
N GLY A 507 0.35 13.71 5.04
CA GLY A 507 1.28 12.73 5.60
C GLY A 507 1.55 11.53 4.69
N ARG A 508 0.88 11.41 3.53
CA ARG A 508 1.27 10.42 2.52
C ARG A 508 2.67 10.74 2.01
N SER A 509 3.58 9.76 2.12
CA SER A 509 5.01 9.95 1.91
C SER A 509 5.59 8.82 1.06
N ALA A 510 6.61 9.14 0.27
CA ALA A 510 7.48 8.20 -0.41
C ALA A 510 8.88 8.31 0.19
N LEU A 511 9.44 7.20 0.64
CA LEU A 511 10.78 7.06 1.21
C LEU A 511 11.67 6.32 0.22
N ARG A 512 12.79 6.92 -0.15
CA ARG A 512 13.84 6.28 -0.96
C ARG A 512 15.06 6.00 -0.09
N LEU A 513 15.46 4.73 -0.02
CA LEU A 513 16.61 4.22 0.74
C LEU A 513 17.78 3.78 -0.16
N GLY A 514 17.69 4.00 -1.44
CA GLY A 514 18.70 3.59 -2.42
C GLY A 514 18.19 3.74 -3.84
N PRO A 515 18.95 3.28 -4.86
CA PRO A 515 18.56 3.46 -6.26
C PRO A 515 17.24 2.75 -6.61
N ASP A 516 16.98 1.57 -6.05
CA ASP A 516 15.88 0.68 -6.45
C ASP A 516 14.80 0.50 -5.36
N GLU A 517 14.98 1.09 -4.17
CA GLU A 517 14.04 0.92 -3.05
C GLU A 517 13.22 2.19 -2.81
N LEU A 518 11.93 2.14 -3.15
CA LEU A 518 10.97 3.21 -2.90
C LEU A 518 9.78 2.64 -2.10
N ILE A 519 9.60 3.14 -0.88
CA ILE A 519 8.54 2.71 0.04
C ILE A 519 7.50 3.82 0.13
N VAL A 520 6.23 3.53 -0.19
CA VAL A 520 5.13 4.46 0.04
C VAL A 520 4.47 4.13 1.37
N PHE A 521 4.26 5.15 2.22
CA PHE A 521 3.72 4.97 3.56
C PHE A 521 2.87 6.17 4.00
N GLN A 522 2.12 5.99 5.06
CA GLN A 522 1.43 7.06 5.77
C GLN A 522 2.24 7.43 7.00
N ALA A 523 2.72 8.66 7.04
CA ALA A 523 3.48 9.19 8.17
C ALA A 523 2.59 9.39 9.40
N ALA A 524 3.17 9.16 10.57
CA ALA A 524 2.52 9.40 11.84
C ALA A 524 2.30 10.90 12.07
N ARG A 525 1.14 11.25 12.58
CA ARG A 525 0.77 12.58 13.02
C ARG A 525 0.88 12.65 14.54
N CYS A 526 1.63 13.62 15.05
CA CYS A 526 1.84 13.78 16.49
C CYS A 526 0.94 14.86 17.13
N THR A 527 0.36 15.79 16.35
CA THR A 527 -0.53 16.84 16.90
C THR A 527 -2.00 16.43 16.98
N GLY A 528 -2.30 15.13 16.81
CA GLY A 528 -3.65 14.60 17.03
C GLY A 528 -4.07 14.72 18.50
N PRO A 529 -5.39 14.77 18.78
CA PRO A 529 -5.89 14.68 20.15
C PRO A 529 -5.58 13.30 20.72
N VAL A 530 -5.24 13.25 22.00
CA VAL A 530 -5.12 11.98 22.72
C VAL A 530 -6.51 11.36 22.81
N VAL A 531 -6.67 10.18 22.22
CA VAL A 531 -7.88 9.40 22.35
C VAL A 531 -7.79 8.64 23.69
N ALA A 532 -8.51 9.13 24.70
CA ALA A 532 -8.63 8.44 25.97
C ALA A 532 -9.55 7.22 25.79
N GLY A 533 -8.96 6.04 25.69
CA GLY A 533 -9.69 4.78 25.67
C GLY A 533 -8.76 3.64 26.04
N GLU A 534 -9.19 2.77 26.98
CA GLU A 534 -8.63 1.44 27.05
C GLU A 534 -8.79 0.84 25.65
N HIS A 535 -7.70 0.44 24.99
CA HIS A 535 -7.73 -0.30 23.72
C HIS A 535 -8.32 -1.70 23.99
N GLY A 536 -9.59 -1.72 24.39
CA GLY A 536 -10.39 -2.92 24.48
C GLY A 536 -10.65 -3.43 23.07
N LEU A 537 -10.46 -4.72 22.87
CA LEU A 537 -10.76 -5.41 21.62
C LEU A 537 -12.26 -5.17 21.29
N VAL A 538 -12.55 -4.23 20.39
CA VAL A 538 -13.92 -4.02 19.88
C VAL A 538 -14.17 -5.04 18.79
N VAL A 539 -14.82 -6.14 19.14
CA VAL A 539 -15.27 -7.14 18.18
C VAL A 539 -16.49 -6.58 17.44
N ARG A 540 -16.29 -6.07 16.23
CA ARG A 540 -17.37 -5.72 15.31
C ARG A 540 -17.64 -6.90 14.37
N HIS A 541 -18.91 -7.22 14.16
CA HIS A 541 -19.26 -8.14 13.06
C HIS A 541 -18.89 -7.50 11.74
N PRO A 542 -17.99 -8.12 10.93
CA PRO A 542 -17.61 -7.57 9.65
C PRO A 542 -18.83 -7.58 8.72
N THR A 543 -19.15 -6.44 8.12
CA THR A 543 -20.09 -6.32 7.02
C THR A 543 -19.33 -6.01 5.75
N ALA A 544 -19.84 -6.44 4.58
CA ALA A 544 -19.17 -6.25 3.29
C ALA A 544 -18.90 -4.76 2.96
N THR A 545 -19.60 -3.85 3.62
CA THR A 545 -19.53 -2.39 3.41
C THR A 545 -18.95 -1.61 4.60
N SER A 546 -18.44 -2.28 5.65
CA SER A 546 -17.87 -1.56 6.79
C SER A 546 -16.54 -0.90 6.42
N THR A 547 -16.62 0.33 5.94
CA THR A 547 -15.52 1.27 6.03
C THR A 547 -15.44 1.70 7.49
N GLY A 548 -14.32 1.40 8.16
CA GLY A 548 -14.14 1.72 9.56
C GLY A 548 -14.05 3.23 9.79
N THR A 549 -15.19 3.90 9.93
CA THR A 549 -15.24 5.21 10.57
C THR A 549 -15.43 4.96 12.06
N GLY A 550 -14.32 5.07 12.82
CA GLY A 550 -14.37 5.08 14.28
C GLY A 550 -15.28 6.20 14.77
N THR A 551 -16.16 5.89 15.71
CA THR A 551 -16.83 6.89 16.53
C THR A 551 -15.75 7.68 17.26
N ALA A 552 -15.86 9.02 17.24
CA ALA A 552 -15.00 9.91 18.01
C ALA A 552 -15.18 9.58 19.51
N ASP A 553 -14.15 9.02 20.13
CA ASP A 553 -14.05 8.94 21.57
C ASP A 553 -13.70 10.31 22.15
N GLU A 554 -14.07 10.57 23.38
CA GLU A 554 -13.86 11.83 24.07
C GLU A 554 -12.37 12.20 24.06
N SER A 555 -12.01 13.28 23.38
CA SER A 555 -10.65 13.82 23.39
C SER A 555 -10.41 14.53 24.73
N THR A 556 -9.26 14.32 25.35
CA THR A 556 -8.84 14.99 26.60
C THR A 556 -8.50 16.46 26.40
N GLY A 557 -8.48 16.97 25.16
CA GLY A 557 -8.07 18.33 24.82
C GLY A 557 -6.54 18.50 24.72
N GLU A 558 -5.77 17.52 25.15
CA GLU A 558 -4.30 17.48 25.07
C GLU A 558 -3.85 16.77 23.79
N SER A 559 -2.79 17.24 23.15
CA SER A 559 -2.25 16.61 21.94
C SER A 559 -1.28 15.47 22.28
N GLU A 560 -1.18 14.48 21.38
CA GLU A 560 -0.19 13.39 21.52
C GLU A 560 1.25 13.93 21.63
N LEU A 561 1.55 15.05 20.96
CA LEU A 561 2.84 15.72 21.01
C LEU A 561 3.16 16.26 22.41
N GLU A 562 2.21 16.97 23.05
CA GLU A 562 2.39 17.52 24.40
C GLU A 562 2.59 16.40 25.41
N LEU A 563 1.81 15.33 25.31
CA LEU A 563 1.93 14.16 26.17
C LEU A 563 3.28 13.44 25.99
N ALA A 564 3.73 13.27 24.73
CA ALA A 564 5.01 12.66 24.43
C ALA A 564 6.18 13.48 25.00
N VAL A 565 6.16 14.79 24.80
CA VAL A 565 7.18 15.72 25.36
C VAL A 565 7.20 15.64 26.88
N ALA A 566 6.05 15.67 27.53
CA ALA A 566 5.92 15.55 28.99
C ALA A 566 6.49 14.19 29.48
N THR A 567 6.19 13.10 28.79
CA THR A 567 6.70 11.76 29.10
C THR A 567 8.23 11.69 28.97
N ILE A 568 8.80 12.25 27.91
CA ILE A 568 10.27 12.26 27.67
C ILE A 568 10.97 13.12 28.73
N ARG A 569 10.42 14.28 29.09
CA ARG A 569 10.95 15.13 30.15
C ARG A 569 10.96 14.41 31.50
N GLU A 570 9.88 13.75 31.85
CA GLU A 570 9.80 12.97 33.08
C GLU A 570 10.79 11.79 33.07
N ALA A 571 11.00 11.14 31.93
CA ALA A 571 12.00 10.09 31.79
C ALA A 571 13.42 10.61 32.03
N ALA A 572 13.80 11.76 31.48
CA ALA A 572 15.11 12.39 31.72
C ALA A 572 15.30 12.74 33.21
N ARG A 573 14.26 13.30 33.84
CA ARG A 573 14.27 13.56 35.28
C ARG A 573 14.49 12.29 36.11
N LEU A 574 13.80 11.20 35.78
CA LEU A 574 13.97 9.90 36.46
C LEU A 574 15.34 9.29 36.19
N ALA A 575 15.90 9.49 35.02
CA ALA A 575 17.24 9.05 34.66
C ALA A 575 18.35 9.93 35.26
N ARG A 576 18.03 11.07 35.87
CA ARG A 576 18.95 12.09 36.39
C ARG A 576 19.88 12.67 35.32
N ILE A 577 19.37 12.81 34.12
CA ILE A 577 20.06 13.50 33.03
C ILE A 577 19.72 14.97 33.14
N GLU A 578 20.71 15.82 33.33
CA GLU A 578 20.55 17.27 33.33
C GLU A 578 20.35 17.73 31.87
N PRO A 579 19.45 18.70 31.62
CA PRO A 579 19.19 19.22 30.27
C PRO A 579 20.39 20.01 29.69
#